data_fec2ae3c491836f9b9bf9591ab6d0afe
#
_entry.id   fec2ae3c491836f9b9bf9591ab6d0afe
#
_cell.length_a   1.000
_cell.length_b   1.000
_cell.length_c   1.000
_cell.angle_alpha   90.00
_cell.angle_beta   90.00
_cell.angle_gamma   90.00
#
_symmetry.space_group_name_H-M   'P 1'
#
loop_
_entity.id
_entity.type
_entity.pdbx_description
1 polymer ?
#
loop_
_entity_poly.entity_id
_entity_poly.type
_entity_poly.pdbx_seq_one_letter_code
_entity_poly.pdbx_strand_id
1 'polypeptide(L)'
;MNQKISRRDALKAGALGMLGGLAACSPIARATQAFLPTASPFPTSVPAPSATSAPGAAATASATLTTLINDIASSATRYLDSLDSSQRTKTTYAFNDPELTRWHWTTSSNFPRNGLPLREMQTSQRDAALALLQTSLSAYGLQKSLDIISLQNDLGNDPELYYVTVFGTPGVEPWGWRWEGHHLSRRFNIINGKLSVTPFFLGAWPTVTNAGLKAMEREEWAARELITSMDDNQRATAIFQQKTLTRHVTQNQAYVTPLETVGIATSNLNTNQQALVTEIIHKYLDTLPDMIAASHLDRLQAAGFENIYFGWAGSLEAQHPHYYRLQGPTFLLEHDNSRNRGTHIHSVWRDFAEDFGKSF
;
A
#
# COMPACT_ATOMS: atom_id res chain seq x y z
N MET A 1 -19.07 -14.95 -55.67
CA MET A 1 -18.62 -16.33 -55.50
C MET A 1 -17.51 -16.30 -54.41
N ASN A 2 -17.90 -16.54 -53.18
CA ASN A 2 -16.98 -16.55 -52.02
C ASN A 2 -16.59 -17.99 -51.71
N GLN A 3 -15.33 -18.31 -51.74
CA GLN A 3 -14.81 -19.56 -51.17
C GLN A 3 -14.15 -19.30 -49.82
N LYS A 4 -14.73 -19.94 -48.78
CA LYS A 4 -14.16 -20.05 -47.44
C LYS A 4 -13.05 -21.10 -47.48
N ILE A 5 -11.84 -20.75 -47.06
CA ILE A 5 -10.72 -21.69 -46.82
C ILE A 5 -10.79 -22.15 -45.38
N SER A 6 -10.85 -23.46 -45.20
CA SER A 6 -10.98 -24.18 -43.93
C SER A 6 -9.62 -24.34 -43.22
N ARG A 7 -9.59 -24.24 -41.90
CA ARG A 7 -8.44 -24.31 -41.00
C ARG A 7 -7.84 -25.71 -40.78
N ARG A 8 -7.83 -26.61 -41.79
CA ARG A 8 -7.40 -28.02 -41.59
C ARG A 8 -6.21 -28.53 -42.39
N ASP A 9 -5.53 -27.70 -43.20
CA ASP A 9 -4.49 -28.20 -44.13
C ASP A 9 -3.10 -27.62 -43.94
N ALA A 10 -2.62 -27.43 -42.72
CA ALA A 10 -1.26 -26.99 -42.43
C ALA A 10 -0.56 -27.85 -41.39
N LEU A 11 -0.53 -29.16 -41.61
CA LEU A 11 0.32 -30.11 -40.87
C LEU A 11 0.74 -31.24 -41.80
N LYS A 12 1.90 -31.09 -42.46
CA LYS A 12 2.80 -32.20 -42.90
C LYS A 12 3.96 -31.68 -43.74
N ALA A 13 5.15 -32.14 -43.36
CA ALA A 13 6.47 -32.02 -44.02
C ALA A 13 7.40 -31.03 -43.26
N GLY A 14 8.62 -31.41 -42.83
CA GLY A 14 9.37 -32.63 -43.01
C GLY A 14 10.61 -32.59 -42.12
N ALA A 15 11.00 -33.76 -41.64
CA ALA A 15 12.25 -34.05 -40.96
C ALA A 15 13.36 -34.33 -41.95
N LEU A 16 14.60 -33.93 -41.63
CA LEU A 16 15.94 -34.48 -41.98
C LEU A 16 16.93 -33.37 -41.66
N GLY A 17 17.84 -33.38 -40.71
CA GLY A 17 18.94 -34.28 -40.52
C GLY A 17 20.23 -33.54 -40.84
N MET A 18 21.11 -33.31 -39.84
CA MET A 18 22.55 -33.60 -39.96
C MET A 18 23.29 -33.28 -38.64
N LEU A 19 24.12 -34.23 -38.30
CA LEU A 19 25.12 -34.27 -37.23
C LEU A 19 26.25 -33.26 -37.40
N GLY A 20 26.87 -32.83 -36.32
CA GLY A 20 28.28 -32.48 -36.31
C GLY A 20 28.66 -31.37 -35.30
N GLY A 21 29.48 -31.73 -34.31
CA GLY A 21 30.34 -30.75 -33.63
C GLY A 21 30.26 -30.67 -32.12
N LEU A 22 30.93 -31.59 -31.43
CA LEU A 22 31.29 -31.49 -30.00
C LEU A 22 32.33 -30.38 -29.82
N ALA A 23 32.03 -29.38 -29.04
CA ALA A 23 32.99 -28.52 -28.37
C ALA A 23 32.58 -28.36 -26.93
N ALA A 24 33.36 -28.97 -26.04
CA ALA A 24 33.23 -28.87 -24.61
C ALA A 24 33.60 -27.45 -24.12
N CYS A 25 32.68 -26.75 -23.50
CA CYS A 25 32.98 -25.62 -22.63
C CYS A 25 32.29 -25.86 -21.29
N SER A 26 33.10 -25.98 -20.25
CA SER A 26 32.71 -26.17 -18.86
C SER A 26 31.86 -24.98 -18.36
N PRO A 27 30.76 -25.19 -17.60
CA PRO A 27 30.06 -24.11 -16.98
C PRO A 27 30.79 -23.67 -15.71
N ILE A 28 31.18 -22.41 -15.64
CA ILE A 28 31.57 -21.72 -14.42
C ILE A 28 30.31 -21.64 -13.53
N ALA A 29 30.30 -22.46 -12.47
CA ALA A 29 29.29 -22.39 -11.43
C ALA A 29 29.41 -21.03 -10.70
N ARG A 30 28.52 -20.09 -10.97
CA ARG A 30 28.27 -18.97 -10.08
C ARG A 30 27.42 -19.48 -8.93
N ALA A 31 28.04 -19.56 -7.75
CA ALA A 31 27.35 -19.81 -6.49
C ALA A 31 26.45 -18.62 -6.20
N THR A 32 25.15 -18.75 -6.44
CA THR A 32 24.13 -17.90 -5.84
C THR A 32 23.99 -18.30 -4.38
N GLN A 33 24.59 -17.52 -3.48
CA GLN A 33 24.27 -17.60 -2.04
C GLN A 33 22.83 -17.15 -1.86
N ALA A 34 21.96 -18.11 -1.61
CA ALA A 34 20.63 -17.87 -1.08
C ALA A 34 20.78 -17.36 0.37
N PHE A 35 20.52 -16.09 0.60
CA PHE A 35 20.30 -15.58 1.94
C PHE A 35 18.95 -16.11 2.43
N LEU A 36 18.99 -17.19 3.21
CA LEU A 36 17.89 -17.58 4.09
C LEU A 36 17.92 -16.61 5.29
N PRO A 37 16.83 -15.88 5.60
CA PRO A 37 16.76 -15.17 6.86
C PRO A 37 16.69 -16.22 7.99
N THR A 38 17.71 -16.25 8.82
CA THR A 38 17.69 -16.97 10.10
C THR A 38 16.62 -16.33 10.97
N ALA A 39 15.60 -17.10 11.35
CA ALA A 39 14.64 -16.72 12.36
C ALA A 39 15.37 -16.44 13.68
N SER A 40 15.36 -15.18 14.11
CA SER A 40 15.80 -14.79 15.44
C SER A 40 14.72 -15.22 16.44
N PRO A 41 15.03 -15.90 17.55
CA PRO A 41 14.03 -16.24 18.54
C PRO A 41 13.55 -14.97 19.23
N PHE A 42 12.23 -14.75 19.22
CA PHE A 42 11.59 -13.68 19.95
C PHE A 42 11.83 -13.83 21.45
N PRO A 43 12.20 -12.77 22.17
CA PRO A 43 12.27 -12.81 23.63
C PRO A 43 10.88 -12.99 24.20
N THR A 44 10.69 -14.06 24.94
CA THR A 44 9.53 -14.31 25.80
C THR A 44 9.55 -13.33 26.97
N SER A 45 8.39 -12.71 27.22
CA SER A 45 8.03 -11.81 28.33
C SER A 45 8.60 -10.39 28.26
N VAL A 46 7.77 -9.47 27.76
CA VAL A 46 7.90 -8.04 28.04
C VAL A 46 7.05 -7.77 29.30
N PRO A 47 7.63 -7.27 30.41
CA PRO A 47 6.83 -6.73 31.49
C PRO A 47 6.09 -5.48 31.02
N ALA A 48 4.84 -5.31 31.44
CA ALA A 48 4.02 -4.14 31.13
C ALA A 48 4.80 -2.85 31.50
N PRO A 49 4.94 -1.87 30.58
CA PRO A 49 5.58 -0.63 30.91
C PRO A 49 4.68 0.16 31.84
N SER A 50 5.17 0.47 33.04
CA SER A 50 4.62 1.52 33.88
C SER A 50 4.73 2.83 33.11
N ALA A 51 3.60 3.42 32.76
CA ALA A 51 3.52 4.69 32.06
C ALA A 51 4.00 5.82 32.97
N THR A 52 5.29 6.13 32.88
CA THR A 52 5.85 7.42 33.30
C THR A 52 6.72 7.90 32.14
N SER A 53 6.12 8.64 31.21
CA SER A 53 6.86 9.26 30.12
C SER A 53 7.83 10.29 30.70
N ALA A 54 9.12 10.02 30.59
CA ALA A 54 10.16 10.98 30.95
C ALA A 54 10.08 12.19 29.99
N PRO A 55 10.18 13.44 30.49
CA PRO A 55 10.11 14.66 29.67
C PRO A 55 11.11 14.70 28.48
N GLY A 56 12.21 13.96 28.60
CA GLY A 56 13.22 13.88 27.55
C GLY A 56 12.81 13.07 26.30
N ALA A 57 11.98 12.03 26.44
CA ALA A 57 11.58 11.19 25.30
C ALA A 57 10.60 11.93 24.37
N ALA A 58 9.67 12.70 24.91
CA ALA A 58 8.74 13.52 24.13
C ALA A 58 9.44 14.63 23.35
N ALA A 59 10.43 15.29 23.97
CA ALA A 59 11.25 16.34 23.30
C ALA A 59 12.10 15.77 22.16
N THR A 60 12.68 14.59 22.34
CA THR A 60 13.46 13.90 21.30
C THR A 60 12.57 13.47 20.14
N ALA A 61 11.39 12.89 20.41
CA ALA A 61 10.44 12.49 19.38
C ALA A 61 9.92 13.69 18.57
N SER A 62 9.64 14.83 19.22
CA SER A 62 9.22 16.06 18.55
C SER A 62 10.33 16.62 17.66
N ALA A 63 11.59 16.63 18.13
CA ALA A 63 12.73 17.08 17.32
C ALA A 63 12.94 16.21 16.08
N THR A 64 12.73 14.89 16.20
CA THR A 64 12.84 13.95 15.09
C THR A 64 11.71 14.13 14.07
N LEU A 65 10.46 14.41 14.50
CA LEU A 65 9.34 14.71 13.59
C LEU A 65 9.60 16.02 12.84
N THR A 66 10.07 17.05 13.52
CA THR A 66 10.44 18.31 12.87
C THR A 66 11.53 18.11 11.82
N THR A 67 12.52 17.27 12.08
CA THR A 67 13.57 16.93 11.11
C THR A 67 12.96 16.24 9.88
N LEU A 68 12.10 15.22 10.07
CA LEU A 68 11.42 14.54 8.97
C LEU A 68 10.59 15.51 8.12
N ILE A 69 9.80 16.39 8.76
CA ILE A 69 9.01 17.41 8.07
C ILE A 69 9.89 18.34 7.23
N ASN A 70 11.03 18.80 7.78
CA ASN A 70 11.98 19.65 7.08
C ASN A 70 12.66 18.92 5.90
N ASP A 71 12.97 17.64 6.06
CA ASP A 71 13.57 16.83 4.99
C ASP A 71 12.57 16.62 3.84
N ILE A 72 11.30 16.36 4.15
CA ILE A 72 10.21 16.27 3.15
C ILE A 72 10.04 17.63 2.45
N ALA A 73 10.03 18.74 3.19
CA ALA A 73 9.91 20.08 2.61
C ALA A 73 11.09 20.41 1.67
N SER A 74 12.31 20.11 2.10
CA SER A 74 13.52 20.29 1.29
C SER A 74 13.49 19.44 0.02
N SER A 75 13.00 18.20 0.11
CA SER A 75 12.88 17.31 -1.04
C SER A 75 11.79 17.77 -2.01
N ALA A 76 10.64 18.24 -1.49
CA ALA A 76 9.56 18.80 -2.30
C ALA A 76 10.00 20.10 -3.02
N THR A 77 10.77 20.95 -2.34
CA THR A 77 11.35 22.16 -2.95
C THR A 77 12.28 21.80 -4.09
N ARG A 78 13.22 20.86 -3.89
CA ARG A 78 14.13 20.39 -4.97
C ARG A 78 13.37 19.83 -6.16
N TYR A 79 12.30 19.06 -5.92
CA TYR A 79 11.43 18.59 -6.99
C TYR A 79 10.80 19.75 -7.76
N LEU A 80 10.16 20.70 -7.08
CA LEU A 80 9.56 21.87 -7.73
C LEU A 80 10.56 22.72 -8.49
N ASP A 81 11.79 22.89 -7.97
CA ASP A 81 12.85 23.69 -8.59
C ASP A 81 13.41 23.01 -9.86
N SER A 82 13.26 21.70 -10.00
CA SER A 82 13.64 20.99 -11.22
C SER A 82 12.64 21.18 -12.37
N LEU A 83 11.42 21.67 -12.11
CA LEU A 83 10.35 21.79 -13.09
C LEU A 83 10.40 23.11 -13.85
N ASP A 84 10.03 23.08 -15.12
CA ASP A 84 9.74 24.30 -15.86
C ASP A 84 8.41 24.94 -15.40
N SER A 85 8.12 26.15 -15.88
CA SER A 85 6.94 26.91 -15.45
C SER A 85 5.60 26.22 -15.81
N SER A 86 5.53 25.53 -16.94
CA SER A 86 4.33 24.79 -17.39
C SER A 86 4.11 23.55 -16.51
N GLN A 87 5.17 22.78 -16.24
CA GLN A 87 5.14 21.61 -15.37
C GLN A 87 4.79 22.01 -13.92
N ARG A 88 5.36 23.11 -13.42
CA ARG A 88 5.07 23.65 -12.09
C ARG A 88 3.60 24.04 -11.97
N THR A 89 3.01 24.67 -12.98
CA THR A 89 1.58 25.03 -13.00
C THR A 89 0.68 23.80 -12.93
N LYS A 90 1.06 22.70 -13.61
CA LYS A 90 0.31 21.43 -13.52
C LYS A 90 0.42 20.76 -12.15
N THR A 91 1.55 20.96 -11.47
CA THR A 91 1.88 20.27 -10.21
C THR A 91 1.28 20.95 -8.98
N THR A 92 1.17 22.30 -8.97
CA THR A 92 0.91 23.08 -7.75
C THR A 92 -0.53 23.56 -7.65
N TYR A 93 -1.09 23.42 -6.45
CA TYR A 93 -2.44 23.84 -6.07
C TYR A 93 -2.38 24.60 -4.75
N ALA A 94 -3.37 25.45 -4.47
CA ALA A 94 -3.53 25.98 -3.12
C ALA A 94 -3.86 24.85 -2.13
N PHE A 95 -3.45 24.99 -0.86
CA PHE A 95 -3.71 23.93 0.13
C PHE A 95 -5.21 23.71 0.39
N ASN A 96 -6.02 24.74 0.25
CA ASN A 96 -7.47 24.66 0.38
C ASN A 96 -8.22 24.37 -0.94
N ASP A 97 -7.48 23.99 -2.00
CA ASP A 97 -8.11 23.59 -3.26
C ASP A 97 -8.89 22.28 -3.08
N PRO A 98 -10.10 22.13 -3.65
CA PRO A 98 -10.86 20.88 -3.62
C PRO A 98 -10.09 19.66 -4.14
N GLU A 99 -9.06 19.85 -4.96
CA GLU A 99 -8.19 18.78 -5.45
C GLU A 99 -7.45 18.06 -4.29
N LEU A 100 -7.22 18.72 -3.14
CA LEU A 100 -6.57 18.11 -1.97
C LEU A 100 -7.28 16.81 -1.56
N THR A 101 -8.59 16.78 -1.56
CA THR A 101 -9.41 15.64 -1.14
C THR A 101 -9.96 14.82 -2.30
N ARG A 102 -9.72 15.23 -3.55
CA ARG A 102 -10.11 14.53 -4.75
C ARG A 102 -9.05 13.47 -5.08
N TRP A 103 -9.34 12.20 -4.83
CA TRP A 103 -8.39 11.10 -5.00
C TRP A 103 -9.04 9.83 -5.55
N HIS A 104 -8.25 8.96 -6.18
CA HIS A 104 -8.71 7.66 -6.65
C HIS A 104 -7.53 6.73 -6.96
N TRP A 105 -7.79 5.41 -6.93
CA TRP A 105 -6.82 4.35 -7.25
C TRP A 105 -6.99 3.73 -8.63
N THR A 106 -8.02 4.09 -9.40
CA THR A 106 -8.26 3.53 -10.74
C THR A 106 -7.30 4.09 -11.78
N THR A 107 -7.34 3.57 -13.02
CA THR A 107 -6.54 4.07 -14.14
C THR A 107 -6.88 5.52 -14.47
N SER A 108 -5.94 6.25 -15.09
CA SER A 108 -6.13 7.65 -15.48
C SER A 108 -7.21 7.83 -16.55
N SER A 109 -7.51 6.80 -17.34
CA SER A 109 -8.61 6.80 -18.30
C SER A 109 -9.98 6.83 -17.63
N ASN A 110 -10.12 6.20 -16.44
CA ASN A 110 -11.37 6.14 -15.69
C ASN A 110 -11.51 7.29 -14.68
N PHE A 111 -10.40 7.87 -14.26
CA PHE A 111 -10.36 9.00 -13.35
C PHE A 111 -9.18 9.90 -13.75
N PRO A 112 -9.43 10.94 -14.56
CA PRO A 112 -8.40 11.91 -14.93
C PRO A 112 -7.82 12.58 -13.68
N ARG A 113 -6.49 12.50 -13.54
CA ARG A 113 -5.77 13.08 -12.40
C ARG A 113 -5.18 14.43 -12.76
N ASN A 114 -5.19 15.30 -11.78
CA ASN A 114 -4.40 16.50 -11.77
C ASN A 114 -3.02 16.21 -11.17
N GLY A 115 -2.05 17.10 -11.42
CA GLY A 115 -0.64 16.89 -11.09
C GLY A 115 0.20 16.58 -12.34
N LEU A 116 1.50 16.47 -12.15
CA LEU A 116 2.44 16.17 -13.24
C LEU A 116 2.71 14.65 -13.28
N PRO A 117 2.38 13.95 -14.38
CA PRO A 117 2.70 12.53 -14.50
C PRO A 117 4.20 12.32 -14.80
N LEU A 118 4.76 11.20 -14.34
CA LEU A 118 6.17 10.85 -14.56
C LEU A 118 6.54 10.85 -16.05
N ARG A 119 5.63 10.46 -16.92
CA ARG A 119 5.84 10.44 -18.38
C ARG A 119 6.16 11.81 -19.01
N GLU A 120 5.76 12.90 -18.34
CA GLU A 120 6.02 14.27 -18.76
C GLU A 120 7.26 14.86 -18.08
N MET A 121 7.99 14.07 -17.28
CA MET A 121 9.19 14.48 -16.58
C MET A 121 10.45 14.01 -17.32
N GLN A 122 11.49 14.84 -17.28
CA GLN A 122 12.85 14.42 -17.64
C GLN A 122 13.41 13.49 -16.55
N THR A 123 14.47 12.75 -16.85
CA THR A 123 15.09 11.80 -15.91
C THR A 123 15.41 12.45 -14.56
N SER A 124 16.09 13.62 -14.57
CA SER A 124 16.45 14.33 -13.32
C SER A 124 15.23 14.78 -12.51
N GLN A 125 14.11 15.09 -13.19
CA GLN A 125 12.84 15.45 -12.53
C GLN A 125 12.17 14.24 -11.90
N ARG A 126 12.20 13.07 -12.59
CA ARG A 126 11.73 11.79 -12.05
C ARG A 126 12.55 11.37 -10.83
N ASP A 127 13.88 11.54 -10.89
CA ASP A 127 14.78 11.24 -9.76
C ASP A 127 14.44 12.11 -8.55
N ALA A 128 14.17 13.41 -8.77
CA ALA A 128 13.76 14.32 -7.70
C ALA A 128 12.37 13.94 -7.12
N ALA A 129 11.41 13.54 -7.97
CA ALA A 129 10.10 13.07 -7.54
C ALA A 129 10.21 11.76 -6.72
N LEU A 130 11.05 10.81 -7.16
CA LEU A 130 11.32 9.57 -6.43
C LEU A 130 12.04 9.83 -5.11
N ALA A 131 12.98 10.78 -5.07
CA ALA A 131 13.64 11.19 -3.83
C ALA A 131 12.63 11.77 -2.81
N LEU A 132 11.63 12.52 -3.28
CA LEU A 132 10.55 13.00 -2.41
C LEU A 132 9.71 11.85 -1.86
N LEU A 133 9.37 10.85 -2.69
CA LEU A 133 8.65 9.66 -2.25
C LEU A 133 9.49 8.86 -1.22
N GLN A 134 10.77 8.68 -1.49
CA GLN A 134 11.72 8.00 -0.59
C GLN A 134 11.85 8.70 0.76
N THR A 135 11.93 10.03 0.79
CA THR A 135 12.02 10.81 2.04
C THR A 135 10.75 10.68 2.88
N SER A 136 9.61 10.40 2.26
CA SER A 136 8.28 10.37 2.90
C SER A 136 7.81 8.98 3.30
N LEU A 137 8.55 7.93 2.99
CA LEU A 137 8.21 6.52 3.27
C LEU A 137 9.36 5.81 4.00
N SER A 138 9.08 4.67 4.61
CA SER A 138 10.11 3.72 4.99
C SER A 138 10.73 3.06 3.75
N ALA A 139 11.88 2.40 3.91
CA ALA A 139 12.48 1.61 2.82
C ALA A 139 11.51 0.51 2.32
N TYR A 140 10.76 -0.12 3.24
CA TYR A 140 9.72 -1.08 2.90
C TYR A 140 8.57 -0.43 2.12
N GLY A 141 8.10 0.74 2.55
CA GLY A 141 7.02 1.48 1.89
C GLY A 141 7.39 1.97 0.49
N LEU A 142 8.64 2.42 0.30
CA LEU A 142 9.16 2.75 -1.02
C LEU A 142 9.17 1.52 -1.92
N GLN A 143 9.77 0.39 -1.48
CA GLN A 143 9.83 -0.84 -2.28
C GLN A 143 8.41 -1.33 -2.63
N LYS A 144 7.49 -1.37 -1.66
CA LYS A 144 6.07 -1.71 -1.88
C LYS A 144 5.44 -0.81 -2.95
N SER A 145 5.71 0.48 -2.91
CA SER A 145 5.17 1.43 -3.90
C SER A 145 5.74 1.16 -5.30
N LEU A 146 7.03 0.88 -5.41
CA LEU A 146 7.68 0.53 -6.68
C LEU A 146 7.20 -0.82 -7.23
N ASP A 147 6.99 -1.81 -6.36
CA ASP A 147 6.42 -3.11 -6.73
C ASP A 147 5.02 -2.94 -7.33
N ILE A 148 4.15 -2.15 -6.69
CA ILE A 148 2.79 -1.85 -7.19
C ILE A 148 2.85 -1.13 -8.55
N ILE A 149 3.76 -0.16 -8.71
CA ILE A 149 3.98 0.54 -9.98
C ILE A 149 4.40 -0.45 -11.07
N SER A 150 5.31 -1.38 -10.76
CA SER A 150 5.82 -2.35 -11.72
C SER A 150 4.76 -3.31 -12.28
N LEU A 151 3.68 -3.56 -11.52
CA LEU A 151 2.55 -4.40 -11.97
C LEU A 151 1.89 -3.86 -13.25
N GLN A 152 2.05 -2.56 -13.55
CA GLN A 152 1.49 -1.96 -14.76
C GLN A 152 2.06 -2.59 -16.03
N ASN A 153 3.31 -3.07 -16.00
CA ASN A 153 3.94 -3.76 -17.13
C ASN A 153 3.20 -5.07 -17.49
N ASP A 154 2.78 -5.85 -16.48
CA ASP A 154 2.03 -7.09 -16.70
C ASP A 154 0.62 -6.84 -17.23
N LEU A 155 0.07 -5.64 -16.99
CA LEU A 155 -1.24 -5.22 -17.50
C LEU A 155 -1.17 -4.58 -18.88
N GLY A 156 0.02 -4.32 -19.41
CA GLY A 156 0.20 -3.52 -20.63
C GLY A 156 -0.20 -2.05 -20.46
N ASN A 157 -0.24 -1.56 -19.22
CA ASN A 157 -0.44 -0.16 -18.90
C ASN A 157 0.90 0.58 -18.87
N ASP A 158 0.83 1.90 -18.90
CA ASP A 158 2.01 2.75 -18.76
C ASP A 158 2.39 2.95 -17.28
N PRO A 159 3.57 2.44 -16.82
CA PRO A 159 4.03 2.61 -15.46
C PRO A 159 4.46 4.05 -15.13
N GLU A 160 4.50 4.95 -16.09
CA GLU A 160 4.80 6.37 -15.89
C GLU A 160 3.54 7.24 -15.72
N LEU A 161 2.34 6.63 -15.65
CA LEU A 161 1.08 7.31 -15.33
C LEU A 161 0.83 7.37 -13.81
N TYR A 162 1.85 7.80 -13.08
CA TYR A 162 1.77 8.22 -11.68
C TYR A 162 2.03 9.72 -11.60
N TYR A 163 1.23 10.40 -10.79
CA TYR A 163 1.12 11.85 -10.76
C TYR A 163 1.64 12.38 -9.44
N VAL A 164 2.42 13.44 -9.50
CA VAL A 164 2.88 14.19 -8.33
C VAL A 164 2.13 15.52 -8.28
N THR A 165 1.51 15.79 -7.13
CA THR A 165 0.75 17.02 -6.87
C THR A 165 1.24 17.62 -5.56
N VAL A 166 1.49 18.93 -5.54
CA VAL A 166 1.91 19.69 -4.34
C VAL A 166 0.83 20.71 -4.02
N PHE A 167 0.46 20.80 -2.75
CA PHE A 167 -0.56 21.68 -2.22
C PHE A 167 0.06 22.68 -1.25
N GLY A 168 -0.10 23.97 -1.50
CA GLY A 168 0.57 25.03 -0.75
C GLY A 168 2.04 25.18 -1.13
N THR A 169 2.83 25.72 -0.24
CA THR A 169 4.28 25.96 -0.42
C THR A 169 5.08 25.07 0.52
N PRO A 170 5.97 24.19 0.04
CA PRO A 170 6.79 23.37 0.90
C PRO A 170 7.52 24.19 1.97
N GLY A 171 7.40 23.77 3.23
CA GLY A 171 8.00 24.47 4.38
C GLY A 171 7.17 25.65 4.93
N VAL A 172 6.05 26.04 4.30
CA VAL A 172 5.11 27.05 4.80
C VAL A 172 3.77 26.38 5.07
N GLU A 173 3.47 26.10 6.33
CA GLU A 173 2.27 25.39 6.72
C GLU A 173 0.99 26.26 6.62
N PRO A 174 -0.16 25.69 6.25
CA PRO A 174 -0.31 24.28 5.89
C PRO A 174 0.14 24.02 4.44
N TRP A 175 0.78 22.88 4.22
CA TRP A 175 1.16 22.40 2.89
C TRP A 175 1.12 20.87 2.84
N GLY A 176 1.20 20.30 1.63
CA GLY A 176 1.24 18.85 1.48
C GLY A 176 1.59 18.43 0.06
N TRP A 177 1.65 17.14 -0.15
CA TRP A 177 1.87 16.58 -1.48
C TRP A 177 1.25 15.20 -1.61
N ARG A 178 1.05 14.75 -2.85
CA ARG A 178 0.44 13.47 -3.19
C ARG A 178 1.18 12.80 -4.32
N TRP A 179 1.39 11.48 -4.18
CA TRP A 179 1.77 10.56 -5.25
C TRP A 179 0.62 9.64 -5.55
N GLU A 180 0.08 9.65 -6.77
CA GLU A 180 -1.11 8.90 -7.09
C GLU A 180 -1.10 8.34 -8.50
N GLY A 181 -1.53 7.07 -8.64
CA GLY A 181 -1.72 6.37 -9.90
C GLY A 181 -2.59 5.13 -9.75
N HIS A 182 -2.53 4.24 -10.73
CA HIS A 182 -3.29 3.01 -10.68
C HIS A 182 -2.81 2.14 -9.51
N HIS A 183 -3.71 1.78 -8.61
CA HIS A 183 -3.48 0.96 -7.40
C HIS A 183 -2.57 1.57 -6.32
N LEU A 184 -2.21 2.84 -6.43
CA LEU A 184 -1.40 3.51 -5.41
C LEU A 184 -1.89 4.93 -5.20
N SER A 185 -2.14 5.31 -3.93
CA SER A 185 -2.33 6.69 -3.53
C SER A 185 -1.63 6.91 -2.19
N ARG A 186 -0.65 7.80 -2.17
CA ARG A 186 0.11 8.24 -1.00
C ARG A 186 -0.02 9.75 -0.85
N ARG A 187 -0.26 10.21 0.35
CA ARG A 187 -0.37 11.64 0.66
C ARG A 187 0.32 11.98 1.94
N PHE A 188 0.74 13.23 2.03
CA PHE A 188 1.51 13.76 3.14
C PHE A 188 1.09 15.21 3.33
N ASN A 189 0.34 15.50 4.39
CA ASN A 189 -0.14 16.85 4.69
C ASN A 189 0.49 17.33 6.01
N ILE A 190 1.15 18.45 5.98
CA ILE A 190 1.84 19.06 7.12
C ILE A 190 1.03 20.26 7.58
N ILE A 191 0.57 20.21 8.84
CA ILE A 191 -0.33 21.20 9.43
C ILE A 191 0.03 21.34 10.91
N ASN A 192 0.35 22.53 11.38
CA ASN A 192 0.65 22.82 12.78
C ASN A 192 1.74 21.91 13.37
N GLY A 193 2.80 21.65 12.60
CA GLY A 193 3.92 20.81 12.99
C GLY A 193 3.60 19.31 13.06
N LYS A 194 2.45 18.87 12.51
CA LYS A 194 2.04 17.47 12.44
C LYS A 194 2.03 16.98 11.00
N LEU A 195 2.23 15.68 10.82
CA LEU A 195 2.22 15.02 9.51
C LEU A 195 1.06 14.01 9.43
N SER A 196 0.05 14.31 8.60
CA SER A 196 -0.98 13.34 8.21
C SER A 196 -0.51 12.57 6.98
N VAL A 197 -0.67 11.24 7.02
CA VAL A 197 -0.32 10.31 5.96
C VAL A 197 -1.55 9.54 5.45
N THR A 198 -2.72 9.83 5.96
CA THR A 198 -3.98 9.14 5.62
C THR A 198 -4.98 10.04 4.91
N PRO A 199 -5.91 9.46 4.14
CA PRO A 199 -5.96 8.05 3.76
C PRO A 199 -4.83 7.66 2.82
N PHE A 200 -4.39 6.39 2.88
CA PHE A 200 -3.52 5.85 1.84
C PHE A 200 -4.10 4.56 1.25
N PHE A 201 -3.75 4.31 0.00
CA PHE A 201 -4.27 3.19 -0.76
C PHE A 201 -3.14 2.37 -1.38
N LEU A 202 -3.25 1.06 -1.26
CA LEU A 202 -2.38 0.05 -1.86
C LEU A 202 -3.24 -0.98 -2.58
N GLY A 203 -2.88 -1.36 -3.78
CA GLY A 203 -3.57 -2.43 -4.50
C GLY A 203 -2.64 -3.23 -5.39
N ALA A 204 -3.11 -4.36 -5.88
CA ALA A 204 -2.35 -5.21 -6.77
C ALA A 204 -3.25 -5.87 -7.82
N TRP A 205 -2.89 -5.72 -9.07
CA TRP A 205 -3.42 -6.48 -10.19
C TRP A 205 -2.33 -6.60 -11.26
N PRO A 206 -1.92 -7.82 -11.62
CA PRO A 206 -2.32 -9.10 -10.99
C PRO A 206 -1.78 -9.23 -9.56
N THR A 207 -2.33 -10.16 -8.78
CA THR A 207 -1.80 -10.49 -7.43
C THR A 207 -0.46 -11.22 -7.50
N VAL A 208 -0.20 -11.90 -8.61
CA VAL A 208 1.07 -12.56 -8.94
C VAL A 208 1.42 -12.23 -10.38
N THR A 209 2.58 -11.65 -10.62
CA THR A 209 3.08 -11.37 -11.98
C THR A 209 3.60 -12.65 -12.65
N ASN A 210 3.84 -12.57 -13.97
CA ASN A 210 4.50 -13.65 -14.70
C ASN A 210 5.91 -13.96 -14.16
N ALA A 211 6.59 -12.99 -13.58
CA ALA A 211 7.90 -13.15 -12.94
C ALA A 211 7.81 -13.63 -11.47
N GLY A 212 6.61 -13.85 -10.93
CA GLY A 212 6.39 -14.33 -9.57
C GLY A 212 6.35 -13.24 -8.49
N LEU A 213 6.38 -11.94 -8.85
CA LEU A 213 6.23 -10.86 -7.89
C LEU A 213 4.81 -10.85 -7.32
N LYS A 214 4.69 -10.70 -6.01
CA LYS A 214 3.45 -10.61 -5.24
C LYS A 214 3.49 -9.36 -4.36
N ALA A 215 3.08 -8.23 -4.89
CA ALA A 215 3.20 -6.93 -4.24
C ALA A 215 2.39 -6.81 -2.92
N MET A 216 1.30 -7.58 -2.76
CA MET A 216 0.38 -7.54 -1.59
C MET A 216 0.20 -8.93 -0.94
N GLU A 217 1.21 -9.82 -1.03
CA GLU A 217 1.09 -11.20 -0.53
C GLU A 217 0.83 -11.27 0.97
N ARG A 218 1.61 -10.50 1.74
CA ARG A 218 1.58 -10.59 3.22
C ARG A 218 0.30 -10.00 3.81
N GLU A 219 -0.23 -8.97 3.21
CA GLU A 219 -1.49 -8.34 3.61
C GLU A 219 -2.67 -9.31 3.46
N GLU A 220 -2.68 -10.11 2.40
CA GLU A 220 -3.68 -11.16 2.19
C GLU A 220 -3.42 -12.40 3.05
N TRP A 221 -2.15 -12.85 3.10
CA TRP A 221 -1.79 -14.10 3.76
C TRP A 221 -2.05 -14.06 5.26
N ALA A 222 -1.65 -13.01 5.98
CA ALA A 222 -1.83 -12.91 7.43
C ALA A 222 -3.33 -12.90 7.82
N ALA A 223 -4.17 -12.23 7.04
CA ALA A 223 -5.61 -12.22 7.27
C ALA A 223 -6.26 -13.59 7.01
N ARG A 224 -5.79 -14.31 5.99
CA ARG A 224 -6.26 -15.65 5.68
C ARG A 224 -5.81 -16.66 6.73
N GLU A 225 -4.58 -16.56 7.22
CA GLU A 225 -4.10 -17.38 8.33
C GLU A 225 -4.93 -17.11 9.60
N LEU A 226 -5.23 -15.85 9.90
CA LEU A 226 -6.06 -15.48 11.02
C LEU A 226 -7.44 -16.19 10.95
N ILE A 227 -8.18 -16.02 9.84
CA ILE A 227 -9.52 -16.60 9.72
C ILE A 227 -9.51 -18.13 9.70
N THR A 228 -8.49 -18.76 9.13
CA THR A 228 -8.36 -20.22 9.08
C THR A 228 -7.90 -20.83 10.41
N SER A 229 -7.19 -20.09 11.25
CA SER A 229 -6.78 -20.51 12.60
C SER A 229 -7.90 -20.46 13.65
N MET A 230 -9.04 -19.86 13.32
CA MET A 230 -10.19 -19.73 14.20
C MET A 230 -10.94 -21.05 14.36
N ASP A 231 -11.48 -21.29 15.55
CA ASP A 231 -12.47 -22.32 15.78
C ASP A 231 -13.81 -21.98 15.10
N ASP A 232 -14.77 -22.92 15.12
CA ASP A 232 -16.05 -22.75 14.42
C ASP A 232 -16.89 -21.58 14.98
N ASN A 233 -16.85 -21.33 16.30
CA ASN A 233 -17.58 -20.23 16.95
C ASN A 233 -16.96 -18.88 16.59
N GLN A 234 -15.63 -18.79 16.68
CA GLN A 234 -14.88 -17.60 16.30
C GLN A 234 -15.14 -17.29 14.81
N ARG A 235 -15.04 -18.30 13.96
CA ARG A 235 -15.25 -18.15 12.51
C ARG A 235 -16.66 -17.73 12.17
N ALA A 236 -17.67 -18.31 12.84
CA ALA A 236 -19.07 -17.91 12.68
C ALA A 236 -19.32 -16.44 13.06
N THR A 237 -18.55 -15.91 14.04
CA THR A 237 -18.59 -14.50 14.42
C THR A 237 -17.82 -13.61 13.45
N ALA A 238 -16.64 -14.05 13.02
CA ALA A 238 -15.77 -13.28 12.12
C ALA A 238 -16.35 -13.13 10.70
N ILE A 239 -17.00 -14.18 10.19
CA ILE A 239 -17.61 -14.15 8.84
C ILE A 239 -18.98 -13.46 8.92
N PHE A 240 -19.00 -12.17 8.64
CA PHE A 240 -20.24 -11.39 8.68
C PHE A 240 -21.09 -11.57 7.40
N GLN A 241 -20.51 -12.11 6.31
CA GLN A 241 -21.21 -12.34 5.05
C GLN A 241 -20.57 -13.48 4.26
N GLN A 242 -21.40 -14.40 3.72
CA GLN A 242 -20.93 -15.56 2.95
C GLN A 242 -20.45 -15.19 1.54
N LYS A 243 -21.05 -14.18 0.93
CA LYS A 243 -20.60 -13.64 -0.37
C LYS A 243 -19.71 -12.45 -0.14
N THR A 244 -18.59 -12.36 -0.89
CA THR A 244 -17.73 -11.19 -0.81
C THR A 244 -18.48 -9.93 -1.22
N LEU A 245 -17.99 -8.79 -0.76
CA LEU A 245 -18.40 -7.48 -1.27
C LEU A 245 -17.91 -7.32 -2.72
N THR A 246 -18.53 -6.42 -3.48
CA THR A 246 -18.08 -6.13 -4.85
C THR A 246 -17.00 -5.05 -4.92
N ARG A 247 -16.75 -4.39 -3.81
CA ARG A 247 -15.76 -3.32 -3.60
C ARG A 247 -15.63 -3.00 -2.11
N HIS A 248 -14.53 -2.37 -1.71
CA HIS A 248 -14.42 -1.84 -0.35
C HIS A 248 -15.46 -0.73 -0.12
N VAL A 249 -15.92 -0.59 1.13
CA VAL A 249 -17.11 0.20 1.48
C VAL A 249 -16.85 1.69 1.36
N THR A 250 -15.73 2.16 1.90
CA THR A 250 -15.44 3.60 1.97
C THR A 250 -15.01 4.23 0.64
N GLN A 251 -14.65 3.42 -0.33
CA GLN A 251 -14.22 3.87 -1.66
C GLN A 251 -13.27 5.09 -1.58
N ASN A 252 -13.45 6.06 -2.47
CA ASN A 252 -12.67 7.31 -2.50
C ASN A 252 -13.36 8.48 -1.78
N GLN A 253 -14.19 8.19 -0.77
CA GLN A 253 -14.75 9.25 0.06
C GLN A 253 -13.63 10.07 0.69
N ALA A 254 -13.80 11.40 0.73
CA ALA A 254 -12.83 12.29 1.35
C ALA A 254 -12.72 12.00 2.86
N TYR A 255 -13.84 12.00 3.55
CA TYR A 255 -13.91 11.74 4.98
C TYR A 255 -14.83 10.56 5.26
N VAL A 256 -14.49 9.79 6.27
CA VAL A 256 -15.27 8.62 6.69
C VAL A 256 -15.56 8.68 8.19
N THR A 257 -16.59 7.97 8.58
CA THR A 257 -16.92 7.66 9.98
C THR A 257 -16.82 6.16 10.19
N PRO A 258 -16.74 5.68 11.43
CA PRO A 258 -16.78 4.24 11.68
C PRO A 258 -17.97 3.58 10.97
N LEU A 259 -17.69 2.47 10.31
CA LEU A 259 -18.72 1.62 9.72
C LEU A 259 -19.45 0.85 10.83
N GLU A 260 -20.59 0.25 10.50
CA GLU A 260 -21.21 -0.73 11.39
C GLU A 260 -20.19 -1.77 11.83
N THR A 261 -20.12 -2.03 13.14
CA THR A 261 -19.20 -3.02 13.70
C THR A 261 -19.61 -4.43 13.28
N VAL A 262 -18.72 -5.16 12.60
CA VAL A 262 -18.92 -6.55 12.19
C VAL A 262 -17.68 -7.36 12.51
N GLY A 263 -17.86 -8.67 12.66
CA GLY A 263 -16.78 -9.59 12.90
C GLY A 263 -16.49 -9.82 14.38
N ILE A 264 -15.30 -10.32 14.67
CA ILE A 264 -14.87 -10.74 16.01
C ILE A 264 -13.92 -9.71 16.62
N ALA A 265 -14.16 -9.34 17.88
CA ALA A 265 -13.25 -8.47 18.64
C ALA A 265 -11.94 -9.21 18.96
N THR A 266 -10.81 -8.49 18.97
CA THR A 266 -9.50 -9.06 19.33
C THR A 266 -9.46 -9.60 20.75
N SER A 267 -10.30 -9.08 21.68
CA SER A 267 -10.49 -9.63 23.03
C SER A 267 -10.99 -11.08 23.04
N ASN A 268 -11.64 -11.56 21.97
CA ASN A 268 -12.13 -12.93 21.82
C ASN A 268 -11.17 -13.83 21.03
N LEU A 269 -9.98 -13.35 20.72
CA LEU A 269 -8.92 -14.07 20.02
C LEU A 269 -7.87 -14.56 21.01
N ASN A 270 -7.25 -15.72 20.72
CA ASN A 270 -6.09 -16.18 21.48
C ASN A 270 -4.83 -15.40 21.10
N THR A 271 -3.76 -15.58 21.87
CA THR A 271 -2.49 -14.83 21.69
C THR A 271 -1.91 -14.96 20.28
N ASN A 272 -1.97 -16.14 19.65
CA ASN A 272 -1.45 -16.34 18.30
C ASN A 272 -2.30 -15.61 17.27
N GLN A 273 -3.62 -15.62 17.42
CA GLN A 273 -4.55 -14.89 16.56
C GLN A 273 -4.41 -13.37 16.72
N GLN A 274 -4.19 -12.88 17.95
CA GLN A 274 -3.89 -11.46 18.23
C GLN A 274 -2.57 -11.03 17.55
N ALA A 275 -1.57 -11.91 17.56
CA ALA A 275 -0.31 -11.66 16.85
C ALA A 275 -0.53 -11.51 15.33
N LEU A 276 -1.43 -12.28 14.72
CA LEU A 276 -1.79 -12.14 13.31
C LEU A 276 -2.52 -10.81 13.01
N VAL A 277 -3.41 -10.35 13.90
CA VAL A 277 -4.01 -9.01 13.80
C VAL A 277 -2.92 -7.94 13.84
N THR A 278 -1.98 -8.06 14.78
CA THR A 278 -0.83 -7.16 14.90
C THR A 278 0.02 -7.19 13.62
N GLU A 279 0.29 -8.38 13.06
CA GLU A 279 1.02 -8.50 11.79
C GLU A 279 0.29 -7.79 10.65
N ILE A 280 -1.03 -7.97 10.51
CA ILE A 280 -1.80 -7.27 9.47
C ILE A 280 -1.61 -5.75 9.61
N ILE A 281 -1.76 -5.20 10.81
CA ILE A 281 -1.58 -3.77 11.07
C ILE A 281 -0.19 -3.30 10.65
N HIS A 282 0.86 -4.04 11.04
CA HIS A 282 2.24 -3.74 10.67
C HIS A 282 2.47 -3.74 9.16
N LYS A 283 1.84 -4.64 8.38
CA LYS A 283 2.02 -4.65 6.91
C LYS A 283 1.62 -3.35 6.24
N TYR A 284 0.71 -2.60 6.85
CA TYR A 284 0.32 -1.28 6.36
C TYR A 284 1.13 -0.16 7.00
N LEU A 285 1.27 -0.13 8.32
CA LEU A 285 1.95 0.95 9.03
C LEU A 285 3.47 0.97 8.79
N ASP A 286 4.13 -0.20 8.66
CA ASP A 286 5.56 -0.28 8.36
C ASP A 286 5.92 0.29 6.98
N THR A 287 4.94 0.62 6.14
CA THR A 287 5.17 1.39 4.90
C THR A 287 5.44 2.87 5.15
N LEU A 288 5.16 3.37 6.36
CA LEU A 288 5.38 4.75 6.78
C LEU A 288 6.76 4.90 7.45
N PRO A 289 7.31 6.10 7.58
CA PRO A 289 8.51 6.31 8.41
C PRO A 289 8.30 5.77 9.82
N ASP A 290 9.33 5.15 10.40
CA ASP A 290 9.24 4.40 11.66
C ASP A 290 8.54 5.18 12.78
N MET A 291 8.87 6.45 12.93
CA MET A 291 8.28 7.32 13.95
C MET A 291 6.78 7.57 13.73
N ILE A 292 6.34 7.64 12.46
CA ILE A 292 4.93 7.82 12.12
C ILE A 292 4.18 6.50 12.35
N ALA A 293 4.77 5.38 11.94
CA ALA A 293 4.24 4.05 12.24
C ALA A 293 4.07 3.85 13.75
N ALA A 294 5.11 4.16 14.55
CA ALA A 294 5.06 4.07 16.01
C ALA A 294 3.95 4.94 16.60
N SER A 295 3.81 6.21 16.16
CA SER A 295 2.74 7.10 16.62
C SER A 295 1.34 6.55 16.33
N HIS A 296 1.11 5.93 15.16
CA HIS A 296 -0.15 5.26 14.86
C HIS A 296 -0.38 4.05 15.76
N LEU A 297 0.64 3.20 15.98
CA LEU A 297 0.56 2.05 16.87
C LEU A 297 0.25 2.47 18.32
N ASP A 298 0.93 3.50 18.82
CA ASP A 298 0.66 4.04 20.19
C ASP A 298 -0.79 4.51 20.34
N ARG A 299 -1.35 5.19 19.31
CA ARG A 299 -2.76 5.60 19.33
C ARG A 299 -3.72 4.42 19.28
N LEU A 300 -3.40 3.37 18.52
CA LEU A 300 -4.19 2.14 18.48
C LEU A 300 -4.19 1.46 19.85
N GLN A 301 -3.04 1.36 20.49
CA GLN A 301 -2.92 0.78 21.83
C GLN A 301 -3.66 1.62 22.88
N ALA A 302 -3.50 2.94 22.85
CA ALA A 302 -4.17 3.84 23.77
C ALA A 302 -5.71 3.84 23.62
N ALA A 303 -6.21 3.57 22.38
CA ALA A 303 -7.64 3.43 22.10
C ALA A 303 -8.23 2.07 22.50
N GLY A 304 -7.37 1.10 22.85
CA GLY A 304 -7.73 -0.27 23.27
C GLY A 304 -7.65 -1.26 22.10
N PHE A 305 -6.57 -2.02 22.07
CA PHE A 305 -6.37 -3.09 21.06
C PHE A 305 -7.50 -4.12 21.12
N GLU A 306 -8.04 -4.41 22.30
CA GLU A 306 -9.17 -5.31 22.53
C GLU A 306 -10.46 -4.88 21.81
N ASN A 307 -10.57 -3.62 21.41
CA ASN A 307 -11.70 -3.03 20.68
C ASN A 307 -11.51 -3.00 19.15
N ILE A 308 -10.49 -3.68 18.64
CA ILE A 308 -10.32 -3.87 17.20
C ILE A 308 -11.14 -5.09 16.79
N TYR A 309 -11.92 -4.94 15.72
CA TYR A 309 -12.76 -6.01 15.17
C TYR A 309 -12.22 -6.46 13.83
N PHE A 310 -12.11 -7.78 13.65
CA PHE A 310 -11.76 -8.41 12.38
C PHE A 310 -13.02 -9.02 11.77
N GLY A 311 -13.40 -8.52 10.59
CA GLY A 311 -14.55 -9.01 9.82
C GLY A 311 -14.11 -9.58 8.46
N TRP A 312 -14.67 -10.74 8.10
CA TRP A 312 -14.42 -11.44 6.84
C TRP A 312 -15.71 -11.60 6.04
N ALA A 313 -15.61 -11.51 4.69
CA ALA A 313 -16.68 -11.85 3.76
C ALA A 313 -16.12 -12.59 2.54
N GLY A 314 -16.82 -13.64 2.09
CA GLY A 314 -16.44 -14.43 0.91
C GLY A 314 -15.69 -15.71 1.22
N SER A 315 -14.94 -16.21 0.25
CA SER A 315 -14.27 -17.51 0.30
C SER A 315 -13.07 -17.53 1.25
N LEU A 316 -12.87 -18.65 1.93
CA LEU A 316 -11.66 -18.95 2.70
C LEU A 316 -10.54 -19.54 1.85
N GLU A 317 -10.85 -19.96 0.63
CA GLU A 317 -9.86 -20.56 -0.28
C GLU A 317 -8.95 -19.48 -0.87
N ALA A 318 -7.66 -19.82 -1.02
CA ALA A 318 -6.70 -18.93 -1.68
C ALA A 318 -7.10 -18.66 -3.13
N GLN A 319 -6.82 -17.46 -3.62
CA GLN A 319 -7.15 -17.04 -4.99
C GLN A 319 -8.67 -17.10 -5.31
N HIS A 320 -9.52 -16.98 -4.29
CA HIS A 320 -10.95 -16.83 -4.44
C HIS A 320 -11.41 -15.48 -3.89
N PRO A 321 -12.53 -14.94 -4.41
CA PRO A 321 -13.03 -13.63 -4.00
C PRO A 321 -13.32 -13.56 -2.51
N HIS A 322 -12.73 -12.55 -1.86
CA HIS A 322 -12.94 -12.29 -0.45
C HIS A 322 -12.74 -10.79 -0.14
N TYR A 323 -13.16 -10.42 1.04
CA TYR A 323 -12.97 -9.11 1.64
C TYR A 323 -12.71 -9.31 3.13
N TYR A 324 -11.81 -8.50 3.69
CA TYR A 324 -11.71 -8.37 5.13
C TYR A 324 -11.56 -6.91 5.55
N ARG A 325 -11.85 -6.65 6.81
CA ARG A 325 -11.53 -5.36 7.42
C ARG A 325 -11.08 -5.51 8.86
N LEU A 326 -10.22 -4.60 9.28
CA LEU A 326 -9.96 -4.29 10.67
C LEU A 326 -10.53 -2.91 10.97
N GLN A 327 -11.37 -2.82 11.99
CA GLN A 327 -11.88 -1.55 12.48
C GLN A 327 -11.64 -1.43 13.96
N GLY A 328 -10.88 -0.43 14.35
CA GLY A 328 -10.70 -0.01 15.73
C GLY A 328 -11.41 1.31 16.01
N PRO A 329 -11.30 1.85 17.23
CA PRO A 329 -11.92 3.14 17.58
C PRO A 329 -11.40 4.32 16.76
N THR A 330 -10.16 4.26 16.25
CA THR A 330 -9.50 5.39 15.56
C THR A 330 -9.30 5.16 14.07
N PHE A 331 -9.40 3.92 13.58
CA PHE A 331 -9.03 3.58 12.21
C PHE A 331 -9.95 2.55 11.57
N LEU A 332 -9.89 2.49 10.25
CA LEU A 332 -10.47 1.43 9.42
C LEU A 332 -9.45 1.01 8.35
N LEU A 333 -9.16 -0.27 8.31
CA LEU A 333 -8.49 -0.94 7.22
C LEU A 333 -9.49 -1.79 6.45
N GLU A 334 -9.60 -1.59 5.15
CA GLU A 334 -10.37 -2.45 4.25
C GLU A 334 -9.42 -3.10 3.24
N HIS A 335 -9.60 -4.40 3.01
CA HIS A 335 -8.90 -5.17 1.97
C HIS A 335 -9.95 -5.92 1.14
N ASP A 336 -10.03 -5.60 -0.13
CA ASP A 336 -10.99 -6.13 -1.08
C ASP A 336 -10.28 -6.86 -2.21
N ASN A 337 -10.38 -8.18 -2.25
CA ASN A 337 -9.94 -9.03 -3.36
C ASN A 337 -11.13 -9.71 -4.03
N SER A 338 -12.22 -8.96 -4.27
CA SER A 338 -13.46 -9.48 -4.83
C SER A 338 -13.45 -9.59 -6.36
N ARG A 339 -12.56 -8.88 -7.03
CA ARG A 339 -12.54 -8.74 -8.48
C ARG A 339 -11.67 -9.79 -9.15
N ASN A 340 -11.93 -10.01 -10.44
CA ASN A 340 -11.14 -10.89 -11.32
C ASN A 340 -10.90 -12.28 -10.71
N ARG A 341 -11.94 -12.83 -10.05
CA ARG A 341 -11.89 -14.14 -9.37
C ARG A 341 -10.89 -14.20 -8.20
N GLY A 342 -10.67 -13.11 -7.48
CA GLY A 342 -9.74 -13.06 -6.35
C GLY A 342 -8.28 -12.83 -6.76
N THR A 343 -8.06 -12.13 -7.87
CA THR A 343 -6.71 -11.79 -8.35
C THR A 343 -6.49 -10.27 -8.50
N HIS A 344 -7.32 -9.45 -7.81
CA HIS A 344 -7.30 -8.00 -7.97
C HIS A 344 -7.59 -7.32 -6.62
N ILE A 345 -6.54 -6.93 -5.93
CA ILE A 345 -6.57 -6.38 -4.58
C ILE A 345 -6.74 -4.85 -4.61
N HIS A 346 -7.67 -4.37 -3.78
CA HIS A 346 -7.82 -2.97 -3.40
C HIS A 346 -7.77 -2.88 -1.87
N SER A 347 -6.90 -2.06 -1.33
CA SER A 347 -6.80 -1.90 0.11
C SER A 347 -6.60 -0.44 0.50
N VAL A 348 -7.32 -0.01 1.54
CA VAL A 348 -7.29 1.37 2.02
C VAL A 348 -7.14 1.40 3.54
N TRP A 349 -6.24 2.25 4.02
CA TRP A 349 -6.13 2.62 5.42
C TRP A 349 -6.73 4.01 5.64
N ARG A 350 -7.63 4.11 6.60
CA ARG A 350 -8.34 5.33 6.99
C ARG A 350 -8.08 5.64 8.46
N ASP A 351 -7.94 6.91 8.78
CA ASP A 351 -7.95 7.41 10.16
C ASP A 351 -9.14 8.35 10.33
N PHE A 352 -10.00 8.07 11.30
CA PHE A 352 -11.26 8.81 11.46
C PHE A 352 -11.06 10.28 11.85
N ALA A 353 -9.94 10.61 12.47
CA ALA A 353 -9.61 11.97 12.89
C ALA A 353 -8.60 12.64 11.94
N GLU A 354 -7.62 11.89 11.42
CA GLU A 354 -6.45 12.47 10.77
C GLU A 354 -6.46 12.38 9.25
N ASP A 355 -7.49 11.76 8.63
CA ASP A 355 -7.59 11.74 7.18
C ASP A 355 -7.50 13.18 6.62
N PHE A 356 -6.54 13.40 5.69
CA PHE A 356 -6.20 14.70 5.11
C PHE A 356 -5.69 15.76 6.10
N GLY A 357 -5.39 15.40 7.35
CA GLY A 357 -5.02 16.34 8.40
C GLY A 357 -6.21 17.10 9.01
N LYS A 358 -7.41 16.54 8.92
CA LYS A 358 -8.69 17.19 9.32
C LYS A 358 -8.68 17.71 10.76
N SER A 359 -7.99 17.04 11.69
CA SER A 359 -7.94 17.40 13.11
C SER A 359 -6.69 18.19 13.53
N PHE A 360 -5.83 18.58 12.59
CA PHE A 360 -4.54 19.22 12.83
C PHE A 360 -4.59 20.74 12.85
#